data_befa9e45f80c5f99177f2534a37355f8
#
_entry.id   befa9e45f80c5f99177f2534a37355f8
#
_cell.length_a   1.000
_cell.length_b   1.000
_cell.length_c   1.000
_cell.angle_alpha   90.00
_cell.angle_beta   90.00
_cell.angle_gamma   90.00
#
_symmetry.space_group_name_H-M   'P 1'
#
loop_
_entity.id
_entity.type
_entity.pdbx_description
1 polymer ?
#
loop_
_entity_poly.entity_id
_entity_poly.type
_entity_poly.pdbx_seq_one_letter_code
_entity_poly.pdbx_strand_id
1 'polypeptide(L)'
;MAFFSIFFGVTLPSRIIYAHNMKQTLRNASALILFATFWVSCDPHYRPQSMQYGGYNISKVIPDSTVSGFLEPYARKVGETMNDVIAELGTPLQKQLPDGTLGNFLADSYLAMARVKFDSSAQMAFLNNGGIRLNSIQAGPLRRGTIYEVMPFDNLMVILTIKGDQLLDYLHHVAAEGGGGIAGVQMTIRDKKAMGVLVGGKPLDPGAFYTMVNSDYTVNGGGY
;
A
#
# COMPACT_ATOMS: atom_id res chain seq x y z
N MET A 1 45.78 76.39 66.88
CA MET A 1 46.79 75.35 66.55
C MET A 1 46.19 74.39 65.56
N ALA A 2 46.75 74.30 64.38
CA ALA A 2 46.32 73.55 63.24
C ALA A 2 46.38 72.06 63.43
N PHE A 3 45.55 71.33 62.76
CA PHE A 3 46.00 70.14 62.05
C PHE A 3 45.03 69.71 60.90
N PHE A 4 45.61 69.56 59.79
CA PHE A 4 45.13 69.17 58.51
C PHE A 4 44.76 67.69 58.50
N SER A 5 43.68 67.35 57.90
CA SER A 5 43.40 65.93 57.48
C SER A 5 43.09 65.95 56.00
N ILE A 6 43.97 65.34 55.22
CA ILE A 6 43.89 65.15 53.81
C ILE A 6 43.02 63.88 53.57
N PHE A 7 41.90 64.04 52.92
CA PHE A 7 41.09 62.89 52.38
C PHE A 7 41.53 62.59 50.96
N PHE A 8 42.13 61.45 50.74
CA PHE A 8 42.37 60.92 49.41
C PHE A 8 41.12 60.20 48.98
N GLY A 9 40.29 60.81 48.16
CA GLY A 9 39.19 60.20 47.49
C GLY A 9 39.71 59.50 46.22
N VAL A 10 39.79 58.19 46.23
CA VAL A 10 40.00 57.37 45.00
C VAL A 10 38.65 57.21 44.28
N THR A 11 38.43 58.07 43.30
CA THR A 11 37.31 57.87 42.35
C THR A 11 37.69 56.80 41.36
N LEU A 12 37.13 55.61 41.52
CA LEU A 12 37.15 54.56 40.48
C LEU A 12 36.45 55.08 39.22
N PRO A 13 37.03 54.89 38.04
CA PRO A 13 36.47 55.44 36.82
C PRO A 13 35.16 54.81 36.47
N SER A 14 34.10 55.58 36.43
CA SER A 14 32.74 55.24 36.04
C SER A 14 32.62 54.51 34.63
N ARG A 15 33.67 54.62 33.83
CA ARG A 15 33.77 54.01 32.50
C ARG A 15 33.80 52.49 32.50
N ILE A 16 34.32 51.81 33.53
CA ILE A 16 34.41 50.37 33.60
C ILE A 16 33.04 49.74 33.90
N ILE A 17 32.27 50.41 34.75
CA ILE A 17 30.91 49.92 35.10
C ILE A 17 29.93 50.03 33.89
N TYR A 18 30.02 51.13 33.14
CA TYR A 18 29.24 51.34 31.93
C TYR A 18 29.60 50.34 30.83
N ALA A 19 30.87 50.00 30.64
CA ALA A 19 31.32 49.06 29.64
C ALA A 19 30.87 47.60 29.97
N HIS A 20 30.82 47.23 31.25
CA HIS A 20 30.38 45.93 31.68
C HIS A 20 28.86 45.76 31.51
N ASN A 21 28.10 46.76 31.90
CA ASN A 21 26.63 46.76 31.71
C ASN A 21 26.25 46.80 30.21
N MET A 22 26.99 47.56 29.40
CA MET A 22 26.71 47.63 27.95
C MET A 22 26.94 46.29 27.24
N LYS A 23 28.00 45.56 27.61
CA LYS A 23 28.22 44.18 27.06
C LYS A 23 27.14 43.21 27.49
N GLN A 24 26.65 43.31 28.70
CA GLN A 24 25.57 42.46 29.21
C GLN A 24 24.23 42.80 28.56
N THR A 25 23.95 44.07 28.37
CA THR A 25 22.75 44.55 27.67
C THR A 25 22.75 44.14 26.19
N LEU A 26 23.90 44.25 25.51
CA LEU A 26 24.07 43.79 24.12
C LEU A 26 23.89 42.27 24.00
N ARG A 27 24.44 41.49 24.93
CA ARG A 27 24.29 40.03 24.95
C ARG A 27 22.83 39.60 25.18
N ASN A 28 22.13 40.27 26.09
CA ASN A 28 20.73 40.03 26.36
C ASN A 28 19.84 40.47 25.19
N ALA A 29 20.15 41.60 24.54
CA ALA A 29 19.45 42.04 23.34
C ALA A 29 19.65 41.08 22.15
N SER A 30 20.88 40.57 21.95
CA SER A 30 21.15 39.56 20.91
C SER A 30 20.44 38.25 21.17
N ALA A 31 20.35 37.79 22.42
CA ALA A 31 19.60 36.61 22.81
C ALA A 31 18.08 36.76 22.56
N LEU A 32 17.58 37.98 22.85
CA LEU A 32 16.16 38.30 22.63
C LEU A 32 15.80 38.37 21.13
N ILE A 33 16.70 38.90 20.30
CA ILE A 33 16.55 38.96 18.85
C ILE A 33 16.61 37.52 18.27
N LEU A 34 17.56 36.68 18.71
CA LEU A 34 17.62 35.26 18.31
C LEU A 34 16.38 34.48 18.73
N PHE A 35 15.85 34.76 19.92
CA PHE A 35 14.61 34.13 20.38
C PHE A 35 13.38 34.59 19.58
N ALA A 36 13.33 35.87 19.22
CA ALA A 36 12.25 36.45 18.42
C ALA A 36 12.24 35.90 16.97
N THR A 37 13.40 35.62 16.37
CA THR A 37 13.50 35.02 15.04
C THR A 37 13.00 33.60 15.00
N PHE A 38 13.04 32.84 16.10
CA PHE A 38 12.46 31.52 16.20
C PHE A 38 10.91 31.50 16.15
N TRP A 39 10.26 32.61 16.52
CA TRP A 39 8.81 32.75 16.53
C TRP A 39 8.23 33.29 15.20
N VAL A 40 9.08 33.77 14.30
CA VAL A 40 8.69 34.24 12.97
C VAL A 40 8.93 33.16 11.91
N SER A 41 9.03 31.91 12.30
CA SER A 41 8.95 30.81 11.36
C SER A 41 7.52 30.75 10.80
N CYS A 42 7.28 31.50 9.75
CA CYS A 42 6.07 31.35 8.93
C CYS A 42 6.06 29.93 8.40
N ASP A 43 5.20 29.12 8.95
CA ASP A 43 4.80 27.87 8.33
C ASP A 43 3.95 28.25 7.10
N PRO A 44 4.45 28.08 5.87
CA PRO A 44 3.67 28.34 4.67
C PRO A 44 2.64 27.21 4.50
N HIS A 45 1.62 27.23 5.34
CA HIS A 45 0.45 26.39 5.11
C HIS A 45 -0.22 26.88 3.84
N TYR A 46 0.18 26.26 2.74
CA TYR A 46 -0.51 26.42 1.48
C TYR A 46 -1.91 25.81 1.62
N ARG A 47 -2.89 26.64 1.93
CA ARG A 47 -4.30 26.24 1.95
C ARG A 47 -4.91 26.69 0.63
N PRO A 48 -5.36 25.76 -0.22
CA PRO A 48 -6.09 26.15 -1.41
C PRO A 48 -7.37 26.88 -0.95
N GLN A 49 -7.54 28.13 -1.38
CA GLN A 49 -8.69 28.96 -1.02
C GLN A 49 -9.95 28.57 -1.79
N SER A 50 -9.79 27.97 -2.95
CA SER A 50 -10.89 27.43 -3.75
C SER A 50 -10.38 26.34 -4.67
N MET A 51 -11.20 25.34 -4.88
CA MET A 51 -10.97 24.29 -5.86
C MET A 51 -12.18 24.26 -6.80
N GLN A 52 -11.94 24.54 -8.07
CA GLN A 52 -13.00 24.54 -9.08
C GLN A 52 -12.86 23.26 -9.90
N TYR A 53 -13.84 22.37 -9.81
CA TYR A 53 -13.88 21.16 -10.62
C TYR A 53 -14.63 21.46 -11.92
N GLY A 54 -13.95 21.30 -13.05
CA GLY A 54 -14.57 21.34 -14.37
C GLY A 54 -14.78 19.90 -14.87
N GLY A 55 -16.02 19.48 -15.03
CA GLY A 55 -16.35 18.23 -15.70
C GLY A 55 -16.49 18.46 -17.19
N TYR A 56 -15.72 17.74 -18.01
CA TYR A 56 -15.89 17.73 -19.46
C TYR A 56 -16.66 16.46 -19.85
N ASN A 57 -17.79 16.67 -20.54
CA ASN A 57 -18.54 15.54 -21.08
C ASN A 57 -17.93 15.09 -22.40
N ILE A 58 -17.26 13.94 -22.39
CA ILE A 58 -16.61 13.36 -23.56
C ILE A 58 -17.57 12.53 -24.44
N SER A 59 -18.82 12.29 -24.00
CA SER A 59 -19.80 11.48 -24.73
C SER A 59 -20.23 12.07 -26.07
N LYS A 60 -19.95 13.36 -26.30
CA LYS A 60 -20.25 14.08 -27.55
C LYS A 60 -19.05 14.24 -28.48
N VAL A 61 -17.89 13.67 -28.12
CA VAL A 61 -16.70 13.77 -28.97
C VAL A 61 -16.86 12.78 -30.12
N ILE A 62 -16.83 13.31 -31.35
CA ILE A 62 -16.77 12.47 -32.55
C ILE A 62 -15.37 11.91 -32.63
N PRO A 63 -15.19 10.56 -32.68
CA PRO A 63 -13.87 9.96 -32.81
C PRO A 63 -13.17 10.47 -34.08
N ASP A 64 -11.88 10.76 -33.98
CA ASP A 64 -11.07 11.05 -35.14
C ASP A 64 -11.01 9.83 -36.06
N SER A 65 -11.49 9.97 -37.28
CA SER A 65 -11.57 8.86 -38.23
C SER A 65 -10.20 8.33 -38.65
N THR A 66 -9.18 9.20 -38.68
CA THR A 66 -7.80 8.81 -39.02
C THR A 66 -7.20 7.95 -37.92
N VAL A 67 -7.35 8.38 -36.65
CA VAL A 67 -6.90 7.61 -35.49
C VAL A 67 -7.69 6.29 -35.38
N SER A 68 -9.01 6.35 -35.57
CA SER A 68 -9.86 5.15 -35.53
C SER A 68 -9.46 4.13 -36.60
N GLY A 69 -9.21 4.60 -37.84
CA GLY A 69 -8.75 3.75 -38.93
C GLY A 69 -7.37 3.13 -38.69
N PHE A 70 -6.47 3.88 -38.04
CA PHE A 70 -5.15 3.36 -37.65
C PHE A 70 -5.25 2.29 -36.55
N LEU A 71 -6.16 2.45 -35.60
CA LEU A 71 -6.34 1.53 -34.47
C LEU A 71 -7.15 0.29 -34.82
N GLU A 72 -8.03 0.35 -35.82
CA GLU A 72 -8.98 -0.72 -36.18
C GLU A 72 -8.34 -2.11 -36.37
N PRO A 73 -7.22 -2.28 -37.13
CA PRO A 73 -6.61 -3.61 -37.31
C PRO A 73 -6.12 -4.22 -35.99
N TYR A 74 -5.61 -3.38 -35.07
CA TYR A 74 -5.17 -3.83 -33.74
C TYR A 74 -6.35 -4.17 -32.87
N ALA A 75 -7.38 -3.32 -32.83
CA ALA A 75 -8.60 -3.54 -32.07
C ALA A 75 -9.30 -4.83 -32.49
N ARG A 76 -9.39 -5.11 -33.81
CA ARG A 76 -9.96 -6.33 -34.33
C ARG A 76 -9.19 -7.56 -33.87
N LYS A 77 -7.84 -7.56 -34.03
CA LYS A 77 -6.98 -8.68 -33.64
C LYS A 77 -7.05 -8.97 -32.13
N VAL A 78 -7.05 -7.91 -31.31
CA VAL A 78 -7.21 -8.03 -29.86
C VAL A 78 -8.62 -8.54 -29.55
N GLY A 79 -9.65 -7.96 -30.18
CA GLY A 79 -11.05 -8.35 -29.95
C GLY A 79 -11.35 -9.81 -30.27
N GLU A 80 -10.76 -10.36 -31.35
CA GLU A 80 -10.89 -11.77 -31.69
C GLU A 80 -10.45 -12.68 -30.53
N THR A 81 -9.31 -12.40 -29.91
CA THR A 81 -8.78 -13.18 -28.78
C THR A 81 -9.51 -12.90 -27.46
N MET A 82 -9.79 -11.62 -27.18
CA MET A 82 -10.37 -11.23 -25.88
C MET A 82 -11.85 -11.60 -25.74
N ASN A 83 -12.57 -11.72 -26.87
CA ASN A 83 -13.98 -12.13 -26.88
C ASN A 83 -14.20 -13.64 -26.77
N ASP A 84 -13.13 -14.46 -26.82
CA ASP A 84 -13.26 -15.91 -26.63
C ASP A 84 -13.96 -16.21 -25.30
N VAL A 85 -15.03 -17.01 -25.37
CA VAL A 85 -15.69 -17.53 -24.18
C VAL A 85 -14.89 -18.73 -23.69
N ILE A 86 -14.35 -18.64 -22.47
CA ILE A 86 -13.49 -19.67 -21.87
C ILE A 86 -14.19 -20.50 -20.82
N ALA A 87 -15.32 -20.02 -20.30
CA ALA A 87 -16.17 -20.75 -19.34
C ALA A 87 -17.55 -20.10 -19.26
N GLU A 88 -18.47 -20.79 -18.57
CA GLU A 88 -19.80 -20.29 -18.22
C GLU A 88 -19.92 -20.20 -16.70
N LEU A 89 -20.29 -19.01 -16.17
CA LEU A 89 -20.50 -18.80 -14.74
C LEU A 89 -21.97 -18.99 -14.40
N GLY A 90 -22.28 -19.98 -13.58
CA GLY A 90 -23.65 -20.23 -13.12
C GLY A 90 -24.16 -19.19 -12.11
N THR A 91 -23.26 -18.50 -11.41
CA THR A 91 -23.55 -17.45 -10.40
C THR A 91 -22.57 -16.31 -10.51
N PRO A 92 -22.94 -15.10 -10.08
CA PRO A 92 -22.01 -13.99 -10.04
C PRO A 92 -20.86 -14.25 -9.05
N LEU A 93 -19.66 -13.79 -9.41
CA LEU A 93 -18.50 -13.80 -8.53
C LEU A 93 -18.32 -12.40 -7.95
N GLN A 94 -18.09 -12.31 -6.64
CA GLN A 94 -17.97 -11.06 -5.89
C GLN A 94 -16.59 -10.96 -5.21
N LYS A 95 -15.96 -9.80 -5.34
CA LYS A 95 -14.79 -9.44 -4.54
C LYS A 95 -15.28 -8.96 -3.18
N GLN A 96 -14.91 -9.67 -2.12
CA GLN A 96 -15.31 -9.36 -0.76
C GLN A 96 -14.25 -9.83 0.22
N LEU A 97 -14.13 -9.17 1.36
CA LEU A 97 -13.34 -9.61 2.50
C LEU A 97 -14.29 -10.03 3.64
N PRO A 98 -13.91 -10.99 4.46
CA PRO A 98 -12.68 -11.81 4.39
C PRO A 98 -12.73 -12.92 3.35
N ASP A 99 -13.89 -13.27 2.85
CA ASP A 99 -14.15 -14.43 2.00
C ASP A 99 -15.03 -14.03 0.81
N GLY A 100 -14.41 -13.82 -0.35
CA GLY A 100 -15.05 -13.40 -1.58
C GLY A 100 -14.99 -14.48 -2.66
N THR A 101 -16.14 -14.77 -3.31
CA THR A 101 -16.21 -15.81 -4.34
C THR A 101 -15.28 -15.56 -5.53
N LEU A 102 -15.03 -14.28 -5.89
CA LEU A 102 -14.08 -13.95 -6.97
C LEU A 102 -12.63 -14.22 -6.55
N GLY A 103 -12.25 -13.83 -5.31
CA GLY A 103 -10.92 -14.12 -4.80
C GLY A 103 -10.63 -15.61 -4.71
N ASN A 104 -11.57 -16.37 -4.19
CA ASN A 104 -11.46 -17.82 -4.08
C ASN A 104 -11.41 -18.52 -5.44
N PHE A 105 -12.26 -18.12 -6.39
CA PHE A 105 -12.22 -18.63 -7.76
C PHE A 105 -10.85 -18.45 -8.42
N LEU A 106 -10.23 -17.28 -8.24
CA LEU A 106 -8.91 -17.00 -8.78
C LEU A 106 -7.83 -17.82 -8.06
N ALA A 107 -7.89 -17.92 -6.73
CA ALA A 107 -6.93 -18.71 -5.95
C ALA A 107 -7.02 -20.21 -6.28
N ASP A 108 -8.25 -20.73 -6.41
CA ASP A 108 -8.49 -22.11 -6.84
C ASP A 108 -7.94 -22.36 -8.25
N SER A 109 -8.13 -21.40 -9.16
CA SER A 109 -7.59 -21.48 -10.53
C SER A 109 -6.05 -21.49 -10.53
N TYR A 110 -5.40 -20.67 -9.68
CA TYR A 110 -3.95 -20.70 -9.51
C TYR A 110 -3.46 -22.04 -8.99
N LEU A 111 -4.09 -22.55 -7.94
CA LEU A 111 -3.73 -23.86 -7.36
C LEU A 111 -3.92 -25.00 -8.36
N ALA A 112 -5.05 -25.01 -9.07
CA ALA A 112 -5.32 -26.02 -10.09
C ALA A 112 -4.28 -25.95 -11.22
N MET A 113 -3.96 -24.75 -11.72
CA MET A 113 -2.97 -24.57 -12.78
C MET A 113 -1.57 -24.99 -12.33
N ALA A 114 -1.16 -24.62 -11.11
CA ALA A 114 0.11 -25.03 -10.55
C ALA A 114 0.26 -26.55 -10.48
N ARG A 115 -0.79 -27.24 -10.03
CA ARG A 115 -0.81 -28.70 -9.94
C ARG A 115 -0.69 -29.38 -11.29
N VAL A 116 -1.31 -28.80 -12.32
CA VAL A 116 -1.30 -29.37 -13.67
C VAL A 116 0.00 -29.10 -14.41
N LYS A 117 0.57 -27.90 -14.24
CA LYS A 117 1.67 -27.42 -15.09
C LYS A 117 3.06 -27.56 -14.45
N PHE A 118 3.14 -27.53 -13.11
CA PHE A 118 4.41 -27.38 -12.41
C PHE A 118 4.63 -28.42 -11.31
N ASP A 119 3.79 -28.46 -10.28
CA ASP A 119 3.96 -29.31 -9.10
C ASP A 119 2.61 -29.81 -8.59
N SER A 120 2.35 -31.11 -8.80
CA SER A 120 1.12 -31.76 -8.34
C SER A 120 0.97 -31.81 -6.82
N SER A 121 2.07 -31.58 -6.06
CA SER A 121 2.07 -31.54 -4.59
C SER A 121 1.68 -30.17 -4.00
N ALA A 122 1.44 -29.14 -4.83
CA ALA A 122 1.01 -27.82 -4.37
C ALA A 122 -0.26 -27.94 -3.49
N GLN A 123 -0.16 -27.42 -2.26
CA GLN A 123 -1.19 -27.62 -1.25
C GLN A 123 -2.13 -26.43 -1.16
N MET A 124 -1.64 -25.21 -1.42
CA MET A 124 -2.40 -23.98 -1.28
C MET A 124 -1.98 -22.91 -2.27
N ALA A 125 -2.85 -21.91 -2.47
CA ALA A 125 -2.55 -20.70 -3.22
C ALA A 125 -3.10 -19.47 -2.51
N PHE A 126 -2.41 -18.34 -2.67
CA PHE A 126 -2.80 -17.04 -2.16
C PHE A 126 -2.73 -16.00 -3.25
N LEU A 127 -3.71 -15.10 -3.23
CA LEU A 127 -3.73 -13.93 -4.09
C LEU A 127 -3.99 -12.67 -3.25
N ASN A 128 -3.21 -11.63 -3.46
CA ASN A 128 -3.45 -10.37 -2.80
C ASN A 128 -4.74 -9.71 -3.34
N ASN A 129 -5.57 -9.24 -2.45
CA ASN A 129 -6.86 -8.63 -2.80
C ASN A 129 -6.70 -7.36 -3.67
N GLY A 130 -5.60 -6.62 -3.50
CA GLY A 130 -5.26 -5.43 -4.31
C GLY A 130 -5.03 -5.74 -5.80
N GLY A 131 -4.59 -6.95 -6.12
CA GLY A 131 -4.39 -7.44 -7.49
C GLY A 131 -5.68 -7.67 -8.26
N ILE A 132 -6.80 -7.86 -7.58
CA ILE A 132 -8.11 -8.05 -8.19
C ILE A 132 -8.74 -6.69 -8.48
N ARG A 133 -8.90 -6.34 -9.76
CA ARG A 133 -9.30 -4.97 -10.20
C ARG A 133 -10.79 -4.79 -10.43
N LEU A 134 -11.53 -5.87 -10.68
CA LEU A 134 -12.99 -5.82 -10.75
C LEU A 134 -13.60 -6.18 -9.39
N ASN A 135 -14.73 -5.53 -9.06
CA ASN A 135 -15.48 -5.84 -7.85
C ASN A 135 -16.41 -7.05 -8.01
N SER A 136 -16.81 -7.37 -9.25
CA SER A 136 -17.65 -8.51 -9.55
C SER A 136 -17.54 -8.94 -11.01
N ILE A 137 -17.85 -10.22 -11.27
CA ILE A 137 -18.14 -10.74 -12.60
C ILE A 137 -19.56 -11.28 -12.56
N GLN A 138 -20.38 -10.92 -13.55
CA GLN A 138 -21.76 -11.38 -13.63
C GLN A 138 -21.83 -12.85 -14.06
N ALA A 139 -22.96 -13.52 -13.74
CA ALA A 139 -23.27 -14.84 -14.29
C ALA A 139 -23.39 -14.78 -15.81
N GLY A 140 -23.06 -15.87 -16.48
CA GLY A 140 -23.07 -15.99 -17.94
C GLY A 140 -21.68 -16.27 -18.53
N PRO A 141 -21.46 -15.95 -19.80
CA PRO A 141 -20.23 -16.32 -20.50
C PRO A 141 -19.02 -15.54 -19.95
N LEU A 142 -18.04 -16.24 -19.41
CA LEU A 142 -16.77 -15.72 -18.98
C LEU A 142 -15.83 -15.61 -20.20
N ARG A 143 -15.45 -14.37 -20.54
CA ARG A 143 -14.56 -14.11 -21.65
C ARG A 143 -13.10 -14.00 -21.20
N ARG A 144 -12.19 -14.32 -22.11
CA ARG A 144 -10.74 -14.13 -21.88
C ARG A 144 -10.42 -12.70 -21.46
N GLY A 145 -11.01 -11.70 -22.15
CA GLY A 145 -10.84 -10.28 -21.83
C GLY A 145 -11.22 -9.93 -20.38
N THR A 146 -12.30 -10.54 -19.86
CA THR A 146 -12.72 -10.33 -18.48
C THR A 146 -11.62 -10.73 -17.47
N ILE A 147 -10.87 -11.82 -17.75
CA ILE A 147 -9.75 -12.23 -16.88
C ILE A 147 -8.62 -11.21 -16.93
N TYR A 148 -8.32 -10.64 -18.11
CA TYR A 148 -7.34 -9.55 -18.21
C TYR A 148 -7.80 -8.28 -17.50
N GLU A 149 -9.09 -7.98 -17.46
CA GLU A 149 -9.64 -6.86 -16.70
C GLU A 149 -9.58 -7.09 -15.19
N VAL A 150 -9.80 -8.33 -14.75
CA VAL A 150 -9.72 -8.72 -13.33
C VAL A 150 -8.30 -8.64 -12.79
N MET A 151 -7.34 -9.17 -13.56
CA MET A 151 -5.93 -9.24 -13.18
C MET A 151 -5.04 -8.77 -14.33
N PRO A 152 -4.94 -7.44 -14.59
CA PRO A 152 -4.22 -6.89 -15.74
C PRO A 152 -2.70 -6.81 -15.53
N PHE A 153 -2.13 -7.76 -14.82
CA PHE A 153 -0.70 -7.78 -14.47
C PHE A 153 -0.01 -9.00 -15.08
N ASP A 154 1.20 -8.79 -15.55
CA ASP A 154 2.07 -9.83 -16.11
C ASP A 154 2.92 -10.49 -15.01
N ASN A 155 2.27 -10.86 -13.92
CA ASN A 155 2.92 -11.53 -12.80
C ASN A 155 3.23 -12.98 -13.11
N LEU A 156 4.39 -13.44 -12.66
CA LEU A 156 4.77 -14.85 -12.74
C LEU A 156 4.16 -15.64 -11.56
N MET A 157 3.68 -16.83 -11.85
CA MET A 157 3.32 -17.79 -10.81
C MET A 157 4.59 -18.40 -10.22
N VAL A 158 4.75 -18.33 -8.91
CA VAL A 158 5.88 -18.92 -8.19
C VAL A 158 5.39 -19.97 -7.20
N ILE A 159 6.19 -21.03 -7.04
CA ILE A 159 5.94 -22.11 -6.08
C ILE A 159 7.01 -22.01 -4.99
N LEU A 160 6.56 -21.94 -3.75
CA LEU A 160 7.38 -21.78 -2.57
C LEU A 160 7.25 -22.98 -1.65
N THR A 161 8.34 -23.36 -1.00
CA THR A 161 8.31 -24.21 0.18
C THR A 161 8.41 -23.33 1.41
N ILE A 162 7.42 -23.39 2.30
CA ILE A 162 7.34 -22.59 3.51
C ILE A 162 7.18 -23.51 4.73
N LYS A 163 7.88 -23.17 5.83
CA LYS A 163 7.70 -23.91 7.08
C LYS A 163 6.39 -23.48 7.78
N GLY A 164 5.75 -24.39 8.52
CA GLY A 164 4.45 -24.16 9.09
C GLY A 164 4.38 -22.98 10.08
N ASP A 165 5.44 -22.74 10.86
CA ASP A 165 5.52 -21.55 11.72
C ASP A 165 5.51 -20.25 10.89
N GLN A 166 6.30 -20.16 9.84
CA GLN A 166 6.32 -19.03 8.91
C GLN A 166 5.01 -18.88 8.13
N LEU A 167 4.38 -20.00 7.76
CA LEU A 167 3.06 -19.98 7.14
C LEU A 167 2.02 -19.40 8.09
N LEU A 168 2.07 -19.74 9.38
CA LEU A 168 1.15 -19.19 10.38
C LEU A 168 1.34 -17.68 10.53
N ASP A 169 2.58 -17.19 10.55
CA ASP A 169 2.89 -15.75 10.59
C ASP A 169 2.35 -15.03 9.35
N TYR A 170 2.53 -15.62 8.16
CA TYR A 170 1.96 -15.11 6.92
C TYR A 170 0.42 -15.05 6.99
N LEU A 171 -0.24 -16.10 7.49
CA LEU A 171 -1.69 -16.12 7.66
C LEU A 171 -2.20 -15.12 8.69
N HIS A 172 -1.43 -14.84 9.74
CA HIS A 172 -1.73 -13.76 10.68
C HIS A 172 -1.69 -12.40 9.99
N HIS A 173 -0.73 -12.19 9.10
CA HIS A 173 -0.65 -10.97 8.30
C HIS A 173 -1.87 -10.84 7.35
N VAL A 174 -2.21 -11.89 6.62
CA VAL A 174 -3.43 -11.93 5.76
C VAL A 174 -4.69 -11.64 6.58
N ALA A 175 -4.79 -12.19 7.78
CA ALA A 175 -5.92 -11.94 8.69
C ALA A 175 -5.96 -10.49 9.19
N ALA A 176 -4.80 -9.87 9.43
CA ALA A 176 -4.70 -8.47 9.83
C ALA A 176 -5.18 -7.50 8.73
N GLU A 177 -4.95 -7.86 7.47
CA GLU A 177 -5.43 -7.14 6.28
C GLU A 177 -6.92 -7.42 5.96
N GLY A 178 -7.57 -8.28 6.73
CA GLY A 178 -8.99 -8.59 6.61
C GLY A 178 -9.31 -9.84 5.78
N GLY A 179 -8.31 -10.60 5.36
CA GLY A 179 -8.50 -11.80 4.53
C GLY A 179 -8.06 -11.60 3.08
N GLY A 180 -8.42 -12.54 2.19
CA GLY A 180 -8.03 -12.49 0.78
C GLY A 180 -8.47 -13.72 0.01
N GLY A 181 -8.08 -13.81 -1.28
CA GLY A 181 -8.29 -15.00 -2.10
C GLY A 181 -7.35 -16.13 -1.66
N ILE A 182 -7.93 -17.20 -1.14
CA ILE A 182 -7.20 -18.33 -0.56
C ILE A 182 -7.75 -19.65 -1.09
N ALA A 183 -6.87 -20.56 -1.49
CA ALA A 183 -7.20 -21.94 -1.85
C ALA A 183 -6.40 -22.93 -1.03
N GLY A 184 -7.02 -24.07 -0.66
CA GLY A 184 -6.37 -25.15 0.08
C GLY A 184 -6.16 -24.89 1.57
N VAL A 185 -6.57 -23.72 2.08
CA VAL A 185 -6.48 -23.36 3.50
C VAL A 185 -7.85 -22.94 4.01
N GLN A 186 -8.16 -23.32 5.24
CA GLN A 186 -9.32 -22.85 5.99
C GLN A 186 -8.84 -22.23 7.30
N MET A 187 -9.39 -21.06 7.66
CA MET A 187 -9.08 -20.38 8.92
C MET A 187 -10.25 -19.53 9.37
N THR A 188 -10.29 -19.21 10.67
CA THR A 188 -11.17 -18.20 11.22
C THR A 188 -10.36 -16.94 11.55
N ILE A 189 -10.83 -15.77 11.11
CA ILE A 189 -10.22 -14.49 11.50
C ILE A 189 -10.89 -13.98 12.77
N ARG A 190 -10.10 -13.82 13.83
CA ARG A 190 -10.55 -13.20 15.09
C ARG A 190 -9.45 -12.27 15.60
N ASP A 191 -9.83 -11.06 15.97
CA ASP A 191 -8.90 -10.02 16.48
C ASP A 191 -7.67 -9.83 15.57
N LYS A 192 -7.92 -9.80 14.24
CA LYS A 192 -6.87 -9.68 13.21
C LYS A 192 -5.85 -10.83 13.24
N LYS A 193 -6.23 -12.01 13.70
CA LYS A 193 -5.37 -13.20 13.72
C LYS A 193 -6.05 -14.38 13.06
N ALA A 194 -5.26 -15.21 12.39
CA ALA A 194 -5.69 -16.50 11.88
C ALA A 194 -5.80 -17.52 13.02
N MET A 195 -6.95 -18.15 13.17
CA MET A 195 -7.24 -19.14 14.18
C MET A 195 -7.77 -20.41 13.56
N GLY A 196 -7.49 -21.58 14.17
CA GLY A 196 -8.01 -22.86 13.73
C GLY A 196 -7.60 -23.22 12.29
N VAL A 197 -6.36 -22.91 11.92
CA VAL A 197 -5.86 -23.08 10.57
C VAL A 197 -5.80 -24.55 10.17
N LEU A 198 -6.44 -24.87 9.04
CA LEU A 198 -6.38 -26.18 8.41
C LEU A 198 -5.77 -26.05 7.02
N VAL A 199 -4.85 -26.93 6.68
CA VAL A 199 -4.25 -27.07 5.34
C VAL A 199 -4.66 -28.41 4.77
N GLY A 200 -5.36 -28.40 3.63
CA GLY A 200 -5.91 -29.64 3.06
C GLY A 200 -6.82 -30.39 4.04
N GLY A 201 -7.55 -29.67 4.89
CA GLY A 201 -8.46 -30.24 5.90
C GLY A 201 -7.78 -30.76 7.18
N LYS A 202 -6.46 -30.66 7.31
CA LYS A 202 -5.69 -31.08 8.49
C LYS A 202 -5.18 -29.87 9.27
N PRO A 203 -5.12 -29.92 10.62
CA PRO A 203 -4.51 -28.85 11.40
C PRO A 203 -3.10 -28.52 10.93
N LEU A 204 -2.78 -27.21 10.85
CA LEU A 204 -1.44 -26.75 10.49
C LEU A 204 -0.44 -27.24 11.54
N ASP A 205 0.61 -27.92 11.07
CA ASP A 205 1.75 -28.33 11.89
C ASP A 205 2.89 -27.31 11.72
N PRO A 206 3.26 -26.56 12.77
CA PRO A 206 4.34 -25.57 12.71
C PRO A 206 5.71 -26.14 12.29
N GLY A 207 5.94 -27.43 12.51
CA GLY A 207 7.20 -28.11 12.17
C GLY A 207 7.24 -28.65 10.74
N ALA A 208 6.12 -28.79 10.09
CA ALA A 208 6.03 -29.33 8.73
C ALA A 208 6.39 -28.28 7.66
N PHE A 209 6.70 -28.77 6.45
CA PHE A 209 6.86 -27.94 5.26
C PHE A 209 5.63 -28.05 4.36
N TYR A 210 5.26 -26.92 3.77
CA TYR A 210 4.11 -26.78 2.89
C TYR A 210 4.52 -26.15 1.56
N THR A 211 3.87 -26.60 0.48
CA THR A 211 4.08 -26.05 -0.86
C THR A 211 2.95 -25.07 -1.18
N MET A 212 3.33 -23.80 -1.35
CA MET A 212 2.42 -22.67 -1.59
C MET A 212 2.64 -22.08 -2.97
N VAL A 213 1.55 -21.71 -3.64
CA VAL A 213 1.55 -20.97 -4.90
C VAL A 213 1.20 -19.52 -4.63
N ASN A 214 1.95 -18.61 -5.24
CA ASN A 214 1.73 -17.17 -5.13
C ASN A 214 2.22 -16.45 -6.39
N SER A 215 2.05 -15.13 -6.47
CA SER A 215 2.68 -14.31 -7.51
C SER A 215 4.06 -13.84 -7.08
N ASP A 216 4.97 -13.66 -8.05
CA ASP A 216 6.29 -13.05 -7.82
C ASP A 216 6.19 -11.65 -7.21
N TYR A 217 5.17 -10.87 -7.58
CA TYR A 217 4.89 -9.57 -6.98
C TYR A 217 4.73 -9.65 -5.46
N THR A 218 3.87 -10.58 -4.98
CA THR A 218 3.62 -10.75 -3.54
C THR A 218 4.85 -11.27 -2.80
N VAL A 219 5.56 -12.24 -3.40
CA VAL A 219 6.76 -12.84 -2.81
C VAL A 219 7.88 -11.82 -2.66
N ASN A 220 7.99 -10.86 -3.55
CA ASN A 220 8.95 -9.76 -3.48
C ASN A 220 8.50 -8.59 -2.60
N GLY A 221 7.46 -8.77 -1.78
CA GLY A 221 6.98 -7.77 -0.83
C GLY A 221 5.95 -6.79 -1.41
N GLY A 222 5.38 -7.09 -2.56
CA GLY A 222 4.29 -6.32 -3.14
C GLY A 222 2.94 -6.64 -2.52
N GLY A 223 2.08 -5.62 -2.37
CA GLY A 223 0.69 -5.78 -1.95
C GLY A 223 0.44 -5.81 -0.44
N TYR A 224 1.48 -5.56 0.39
CA TYR A 224 1.39 -5.50 1.84
C TYR A 224 2.23 -4.36 2.39
#